data_495a4206afb17c647f1d7011ada5c7ef
#
_entry.id   495a4206afb17c647f1d7011ada5c7ef
#
_cell.length_a   1.000
_cell.length_b   1.000
_cell.length_c   1.000
_cell.angle_alpha   90.00
_cell.angle_beta   90.00
_cell.angle_gamma   90.00
#
_symmetry.space_group_name_H-M   'P 1'
#
loop_
_entity.id
_entity.type
_entity.pdbx_description
1 polymer ?
#
loop_
_entity_poly.entity_id
_entity_poly.type
_entity_poly.pdbx_seq_one_letter_code
_entity_poly.pdbx_strand_id
1 'polypeptide(L)'
;MKKILSYATALCLGLLAVAPHINYDIPLIVNSFGWLYIVVASALLGFFLLSRDMPLSFKFLTVYLWLSCFISLVPYLSFNAYILVVLSMYFFLIFKVCDQKIILDMVQAVFWVQVCFGIMQLCGVDTLMNFDRPESVFLGMIMQYMRFSSHLAILAPLLVYKNKWYIVPIAILAVVSQSSSFGLAIICGAAVYFFLNYPKRSLWTAGLTLVIGAGYLVWDNSSVQIAFTVGRIPVWIDIIRTWLMDTSGKFVLPLSGPIAWKSIFFGRGMDTFLPLFPIFKHDLNPFPQAHCAYLQWLWEIGLIGFGGLSAYAINLFRRLYRIKAYILISGLVCIGINMMFAFPDRLTQNMLLIICFLAFCEKKARVV
;
A
#
# COMPACT_ATOMS: atom_id res chain seq x y z
N MET A 1 -18.57 20.12 16.84
CA MET A 1 -17.60 20.20 15.73
C MET A 1 -16.86 18.87 15.50
N LYS A 2 -16.10 18.30 16.46
CA LYS A 2 -15.34 17.03 16.29
C LYS A 2 -16.19 15.85 15.78
N LYS A 3 -17.39 15.60 16.33
CA LYS A 3 -18.27 14.52 15.86
C LYS A 3 -18.73 14.74 14.41
N ILE A 4 -19.11 15.97 14.05
CA ILE A 4 -19.55 16.29 12.68
C ILE A 4 -18.40 16.04 11.70
N LEU A 5 -17.19 16.50 12.02
CA LEU A 5 -16.01 16.23 11.20
C LEU A 5 -15.75 14.72 11.06
N SER A 6 -15.91 13.96 12.15
CA SER A 6 -15.73 12.51 12.13
C SER A 6 -16.74 11.81 11.24
N TYR A 7 -18.03 12.21 11.29
CA TYR A 7 -19.05 11.63 10.40
C TYR A 7 -18.81 12.00 8.94
N ALA A 8 -18.50 13.28 8.65
CA ALA A 8 -18.18 13.71 7.28
C ALA A 8 -16.97 12.95 6.73
N THR A 9 -15.89 12.83 7.51
CA THR A 9 -14.68 12.09 7.12
C THR A 9 -14.97 10.61 6.92
N ALA A 10 -15.74 9.99 7.83
CA ALA A 10 -16.13 8.59 7.71
C ALA A 10 -16.97 8.34 6.45
N LEU A 11 -17.92 9.22 6.17
CA LEU A 11 -18.76 9.12 4.96
C LEU A 11 -17.88 9.24 3.69
N CYS A 12 -17.02 10.25 3.61
CA CYS A 12 -16.12 10.42 2.46
C CYS A 12 -15.20 9.20 2.28
N LEU A 13 -14.58 8.72 3.36
CA LEU A 13 -13.72 7.53 3.30
C LEU A 13 -14.53 6.29 2.88
N GLY A 14 -15.73 6.10 3.42
CA GLY A 14 -16.63 5.01 3.08
C GLY A 14 -17.00 5.01 1.60
N LEU A 15 -17.43 6.16 1.08
CA LEU A 15 -17.77 6.33 -0.33
C LEU A 15 -16.55 6.06 -1.24
N LEU A 16 -15.38 6.60 -0.90
CA LEU A 16 -14.16 6.37 -1.67
C LEU A 16 -13.71 4.91 -1.62
N ALA A 17 -13.84 4.25 -0.45
CA ALA A 17 -13.41 2.87 -0.28
C ALA A 17 -14.32 1.85 -1.01
N VAL A 18 -15.58 2.18 -1.25
CA VAL A 18 -16.51 1.34 -2.00
C VAL A 18 -16.68 1.78 -3.46
N ALA A 19 -16.16 2.95 -3.85
CA ALA A 19 -16.25 3.41 -5.22
C ALA A 19 -15.58 2.41 -6.17
N PRO A 20 -16.21 2.08 -7.31
CA PRO A 20 -15.61 1.24 -8.31
C PRO A 20 -14.31 1.87 -8.79
N HIS A 21 -13.26 1.04 -8.94
CA HIS A 21 -12.00 1.52 -9.47
C HIS A 21 -12.16 1.72 -10.98
N ILE A 22 -12.45 2.94 -11.38
CA ILE A 22 -12.44 3.33 -12.79
C ILE A 22 -10.99 3.63 -13.15
N ASN A 23 -10.40 2.81 -14.03
CA ASN A 23 -9.12 3.13 -14.65
C ASN A 23 -9.35 4.35 -15.56
N TYR A 24 -9.17 5.53 -15.01
CA TYR A 24 -9.03 6.71 -15.85
C TYR A 24 -7.58 6.71 -16.35
N ASP A 25 -7.39 6.21 -17.57
CA ASP A 25 -6.30 6.71 -18.42
C ASP A 25 -6.66 8.16 -18.72
N ILE A 26 -6.41 9.05 -17.76
CA ILE A 26 -6.53 10.49 -18.01
C ILE A 26 -5.45 10.80 -19.03
N PRO A 27 -5.82 11.10 -20.28
CA PRO A 27 -4.84 11.53 -21.26
C PRO A 27 -4.17 12.76 -20.65
N LEU A 28 -2.86 12.69 -20.52
CA LEU A 28 -2.00 13.72 -19.98
C LEU A 28 -2.17 15.04 -20.75
N ILE A 29 -3.11 15.86 -20.37
CA ILE A 29 -3.16 17.29 -20.72
C ILE A 29 -2.06 17.98 -19.90
N VAL A 30 -0.80 17.60 -20.15
CA VAL A 30 0.26 17.86 -19.17
C VAL A 30 1.23 18.95 -19.59
N ASN A 31 1.30 19.26 -20.87
CA ASN A 31 2.40 20.09 -21.34
C ASN A 31 2.27 21.60 -21.08
N SER A 32 1.09 22.10 -20.75
CA SER A 32 0.86 23.55 -20.62
C SER A 32 0.95 24.12 -19.20
N PHE A 33 0.91 23.28 -18.16
CA PHE A 33 0.79 23.71 -16.76
C PHE A 33 1.84 23.13 -15.81
N GLY A 34 2.98 22.67 -16.29
CA GLY A 34 4.01 22.05 -15.46
C GLY A 34 4.45 22.89 -14.25
N TRP A 35 4.53 24.22 -14.41
CA TRP A 35 4.86 25.14 -13.34
C TRP A 35 3.78 25.23 -12.25
N LEU A 36 2.49 25.00 -12.60
CA LEU A 36 1.38 25.02 -11.64
C LEU A 36 1.53 23.89 -10.61
N TYR A 37 1.97 22.70 -11.04
CA TYR A 37 2.23 21.59 -10.12
C TYR A 37 3.32 21.95 -9.11
N ILE A 38 4.38 22.65 -9.54
CA ILE A 38 5.47 23.10 -8.65
C ILE A 38 4.92 24.10 -7.62
N VAL A 39 4.13 25.06 -8.04
CA VAL A 39 3.53 26.08 -7.15
C VAL A 39 2.59 25.42 -6.14
N VAL A 40 1.67 24.57 -6.59
CA VAL A 40 0.72 23.86 -5.72
C VAL A 40 1.45 22.93 -4.75
N ALA A 41 2.44 22.17 -5.24
CA ALA A 41 3.25 21.30 -4.41
C ALA A 41 4.02 22.06 -3.32
N SER A 42 4.60 23.21 -3.68
CA SER A 42 5.35 24.07 -2.74
C SER A 42 4.44 24.73 -1.71
N ALA A 43 3.26 25.19 -2.11
CA ALA A 43 2.27 25.74 -1.19
C ALA A 43 1.78 24.68 -0.19
N LEU A 44 1.44 23.48 -0.68
CA LEU A 44 1.04 22.35 0.18
C LEU A 44 2.16 21.96 1.15
N LEU A 45 3.41 21.93 0.69
CA LEU A 45 4.57 21.68 1.57
C LEU A 45 4.65 22.73 2.67
N GLY A 46 4.52 24.03 2.33
CA GLY A 46 4.55 25.10 3.30
C GLY A 46 3.50 24.95 4.41
N PHE A 47 2.25 24.71 4.04
CA PHE A 47 1.18 24.43 4.99
C PHE A 47 1.44 23.20 5.83
N PHE A 48 1.99 22.13 5.21
CA PHE A 48 2.31 20.89 5.91
C PHE A 48 3.39 21.07 6.97
N LEU A 49 4.45 21.82 6.66
CA LEU A 49 5.55 22.11 7.57
C LEU A 49 5.11 22.96 8.77
N LEU A 50 4.13 23.85 8.57
CA LEU A 50 3.53 24.64 9.65
C LEU A 50 2.69 23.83 10.61
N SER A 51 2.21 22.64 10.23
CA SER A 51 1.42 21.77 11.11
C SER A 51 2.26 21.27 12.28
N ARG A 52 1.85 21.61 13.53
CA ARG A 52 2.52 21.17 14.77
C ARG A 52 2.28 19.68 15.06
N ASP A 53 1.17 19.12 14.59
CA ASP A 53 0.75 17.75 14.92
C ASP A 53 1.36 16.66 14.05
N MET A 54 2.11 17.06 13.03
CA MET A 54 2.75 16.14 12.09
C MET A 54 4.06 15.58 12.69
N PRO A 55 4.30 14.25 12.61
CA PRO A 55 5.57 13.65 13.00
C PRO A 55 6.75 14.26 12.25
N LEU A 56 7.87 14.50 12.93
CA LEU A 56 9.07 15.05 12.30
C LEU A 56 9.58 14.20 11.13
N SER A 57 9.48 12.87 11.24
CA SER A 57 9.82 11.95 10.17
C SER A 57 8.98 12.16 8.91
N PHE A 58 7.69 12.49 9.04
CA PHE A 58 6.85 12.83 7.90
C PHE A 58 7.22 14.17 7.29
N LYS A 59 7.55 15.16 8.12
CA LYS A 59 8.03 16.45 7.62
C LYS A 59 9.32 16.28 6.82
N PHE A 60 10.28 15.53 7.37
CA PHE A 60 11.53 15.21 6.67
C PHE A 60 11.26 14.48 5.35
N LEU A 61 10.44 13.43 5.37
CA LEU A 61 10.08 12.67 4.18
C LEU A 61 9.41 13.57 3.12
N THR A 62 8.52 14.46 3.53
CA THR A 62 7.80 15.35 2.61
C THR A 62 8.74 16.35 1.95
N VAL A 63 9.67 16.94 2.71
CA VAL A 63 10.73 17.82 2.14
C VAL A 63 11.62 17.04 1.18
N TYR A 64 12.04 15.84 1.59
CA TYR A 64 12.86 14.97 0.74
C TYR A 64 12.16 14.64 -0.59
N LEU A 65 10.90 14.22 -0.53
CA LEU A 65 10.11 13.89 -1.73
C LEU A 65 9.92 15.10 -2.64
N TRP A 66 9.72 16.29 -2.07
CA TRP A 66 9.64 17.54 -2.84
C TRP A 66 10.95 17.83 -3.57
N LEU A 67 12.09 17.73 -2.87
CA LEU A 67 13.41 17.89 -3.48
C LEU A 67 13.67 16.82 -4.56
N SER A 68 13.27 15.59 -4.33
CA SER A 68 13.44 14.50 -5.29
C SER A 68 12.68 14.72 -6.60
N CYS A 69 11.58 15.49 -6.59
CA CYS A 69 10.86 15.83 -7.80
C CYS A 69 11.70 16.65 -8.79
N PHE A 70 12.59 17.53 -8.31
CA PHE A 70 13.47 18.35 -9.17
C PHE A 70 14.59 17.52 -9.81
N ILE A 71 15.01 16.43 -9.18
CA ILE A 71 16.05 15.55 -9.70
C ILE A 71 15.47 14.32 -10.43
N SER A 72 14.15 14.24 -10.50
CA SER A 72 13.43 13.18 -11.21
C SER A 72 13.72 13.19 -12.70
N LEU A 73 13.71 11.99 -13.31
CA LEU A 73 13.79 11.86 -14.78
C LEU A 73 12.53 12.41 -15.48
N VAL A 74 11.40 12.45 -14.78
CA VAL A 74 10.14 13.01 -15.29
C VAL A 74 9.52 13.90 -14.21
N PRO A 75 10.01 15.13 -14.03
CA PRO A 75 9.65 16.00 -12.90
C PRO A 75 8.15 16.22 -12.75
N TYR A 76 7.42 16.44 -13.84
CA TYR A 76 5.99 16.71 -13.78
C TYR A 76 5.16 15.56 -13.21
N LEU A 77 5.50 14.31 -13.56
CA LEU A 77 4.86 13.12 -12.96
C LEU A 77 5.14 13.05 -11.46
N SER A 78 6.39 13.30 -11.09
CA SER A 78 6.80 13.26 -9.69
C SER A 78 6.15 14.36 -8.86
N PHE A 79 5.97 15.56 -9.39
CA PHE A 79 5.22 16.62 -8.70
C PHE A 79 3.72 16.26 -8.58
N ASN A 80 3.12 15.67 -9.59
CA ASN A 80 1.73 15.21 -9.51
C ASN A 80 1.55 14.14 -8.42
N ALA A 81 2.42 13.12 -8.42
CA ALA A 81 2.42 12.09 -7.38
C ALA A 81 2.69 12.68 -5.98
N TYR A 82 3.61 13.64 -5.88
CA TYR A 82 3.91 14.36 -4.64
C TYR A 82 2.67 15.07 -4.07
N ILE A 83 1.88 15.75 -4.90
CA ILE A 83 0.64 16.41 -4.47
C ILE A 83 -0.30 15.39 -3.84
N LEU A 84 -0.48 14.21 -4.47
CA LEU A 84 -1.33 13.15 -3.93
C LEU A 84 -0.81 12.63 -2.58
N VAL A 85 0.50 12.47 -2.44
CA VAL A 85 1.14 12.04 -1.17
C VAL A 85 0.88 13.08 -0.08
N VAL A 86 1.09 14.37 -0.36
CA VAL A 86 0.87 15.44 0.63
C VAL A 86 -0.60 15.54 1.02
N LEU A 87 -1.52 15.48 0.06
CA LEU A 87 -2.96 15.44 0.35
C LEU A 87 -3.32 14.24 1.23
N SER A 88 -2.75 13.08 0.96
CA SER A 88 -2.94 11.90 1.79
C SER A 88 -2.43 12.10 3.22
N MET A 89 -1.34 12.82 3.40
CA MET A 89 -0.84 13.18 4.73
C MET A 89 -1.71 14.22 5.45
N TYR A 90 -2.45 15.08 4.75
CA TYR A 90 -3.50 15.89 5.37
C TYR A 90 -4.65 15.03 5.88
N PHE A 91 -5.06 14.00 5.15
CA PHE A 91 -6.03 13.02 5.65
C PHE A 91 -5.53 12.31 6.92
N PHE A 92 -4.23 12.02 7.02
CA PHE A 92 -3.65 11.49 8.26
C PHE A 92 -3.93 12.42 9.47
N LEU A 93 -3.77 13.73 9.33
CA LEU A 93 -4.08 14.69 10.40
C LEU A 93 -5.57 14.69 10.74
N ILE A 94 -6.43 14.66 9.74
CA ILE A 94 -7.90 14.60 9.92
C ILE A 94 -8.27 13.32 10.69
N PHE A 95 -7.76 12.15 10.30
CA PHE A 95 -8.04 10.88 10.98
C PHE A 95 -7.55 10.86 12.43
N LYS A 96 -6.44 11.53 12.74
CA LYS A 96 -5.96 11.67 14.13
C LYS A 96 -6.93 12.43 15.01
N VAL A 97 -7.62 13.44 14.48
CA VAL A 97 -8.59 14.25 15.22
C VAL A 97 -9.95 13.55 15.32
N CYS A 98 -10.32 12.75 14.34
CA CYS A 98 -11.60 12.06 14.26
C CYS A 98 -11.86 11.11 15.45
N ASP A 99 -13.14 10.87 15.72
CA ASP A 99 -13.56 9.86 16.69
C ASP A 99 -13.26 8.46 16.15
N GLN A 100 -12.47 7.71 16.90
CA GLN A 100 -12.02 6.37 16.49
C GLN A 100 -13.18 5.39 16.33
N LYS A 101 -14.21 5.50 17.17
CA LYS A 101 -15.39 4.63 17.10
C LYS A 101 -16.11 4.83 15.76
N ILE A 102 -16.35 6.09 15.37
CA ILE A 102 -17.01 6.41 14.09
C ILE A 102 -16.21 5.88 12.90
N ILE A 103 -14.88 6.04 12.92
CA ILE A 103 -14.02 5.51 11.86
C ILE A 103 -14.08 3.98 11.80
N LEU A 104 -14.04 3.30 12.95
CA LEU A 104 -14.14 1.84 12.98
C LEU A 104 -15.53 1.32 12.56
N ASP A 105 -16.60 2.05 12.88
CA ASP A 105 -17.94 1.72 12.42
C ASP A 105 -18.06 1.86 10.89
N MET A 106 -17.44 2.89 10.32
CA MET A 106 -17.33 3.06 8.87
C MET A 106 -16.51 1.94 8.21
N VAL A 107 -15.35 1.59 8.75
CA VAL A 107 -14.52 0.47 8.26
C VAL A 107 -15.32 -0.83 8.25
N GLN A 108 -16.12 -1.07 9.28
CA GLN A 108 -17.04 -2.21 9.35
C GLN A 108 -18.12 -2.15 8.25
N ALA A 109 -18.73 -0.99 8.03
CA ALA A 109 -19.74 -0.83 6.97
C ALA A 109 -19.13 -1.09 5.59
N VAL A 110 -17.94 -0.53 5.30
CA VAL A 110 -17.20 -0.79 4.06
C VAL A 110 -16.95 -2.29 3.87
N PHE A 111 -16.50 -2.98 4.92
CA PHE A 111 -16.27 -4.42 4.86
C PHE A 111 -17.53 -5.19 4.47
N TRP A 112 -18.66 -4.93 5.13
CA TRP A 112 -19.91 -5.64 4.83
C TRP A 112 -20.44 -5.34 3.44
N VAL A 113 -20.32 -4.09 2.97
CA VAL A 113 -20.66 -3.74 1.60
C VAL A 113 -19.84 -4.57 0.61
N GLN A 114 -18.53 -4.67 0.81
CA GLN A 114 -17.66 -5.47 -0.05
C GLN A 114 -18.02 -6.97 0.00
N VAL A 115 -18.35 -7.50 1.18
CA VAL A 115 -18.77 -8.90 1.35
C VAL A 115 -20.11 -9.15 0.62
N CYS A 116 -21.10 -8.26 0.77
CA CYS A 116 -22.38 -8.40 0.09
C CYS A 116 -22.21 -8.42 -1.43
N PHE A 117 -21.42 -7.51 -1.99
CA PHE A 117 -21.13 -7.50 -3.43
C PHE A 117 -20.42 -8.78 -3.88
N GLY A 118 -19.44 -9.27 -3.11
CA GLY A 118 -18.79 -10.54 -3.40
C GLY A 118 -19.74 -11.72 -3.38
N ILE A 119 -20.68 -11.78 -2.42
CA ILE A 119 -21.71 -12.83 -2.36
C ILE A 119 -22.64 -12.74 -3.58
N MET A 120 -23.08 -11.54 -3.96
CA MET A 120 -23.91 -11.35 -5.16
C MET A 120 -23.21 -11.87 -6.42
N GLN A 121 -21.89 -11.62 -6.55
CA GLN A 121 -21.07 -12.15 -7.65
C GLN A 121 -21.01 -13.68 -7.61
N LEU A 122 -20.84 -14.30 -6.43
CA LEU A 122 -20.93 -15.75 -6.27
C LEU A 122 -22.28 -16.34 -6.70
N CYS A 123 -23.37 -15.60 -6.53
CA CYS A 123 -24.70 -15.97 -6.96
C CYS A 123 -24.97 -15.69 -8.45
N GLY A 124 -23.97 -15.28 -9.21
CA GLY A 124 -24.12 -14.95 -10.64
C GLY A 124 -24.84 -13.64 -10.90
N VAL A 125 -25.06 -12.80 -9.87
CA VAL A 125 -25.64 -11.46 -10.04
C VAL A 125 -24.52 -10.52 -10.45
N ASP A 126 -24.44 -10.22 -11.74
CA ASP A 126 -23.49 -9.23 -12.26
C ASP A 126 -24.01 -7.83 -11.94
N THR A 127 -23.39 -7.21 -10.93
CA THR A 127 -23.91 -6.00 -10.33
C THR A 127 -23.44 -4.71 -10.98
N LEU A 128 -22.34 -4.72 -11.73
CA LEU A 128 -21.77 -3.44 -12.19
C LEU A 128 -21.09 -3.44 -13.56
N MET A 129 -20.61 -4.55 -14.10
CA MET A 129 -20.00 -4.63 -15.43
C MET A 129 -19.85 -6.07 -15.91
N ASN A 130 -20.10 -6.33 -17.19
CA ASN A 130 -19.75 -7.57 -17.88
C ASN A 130 -18.23 -7.69 -17.93
N PHE A 131 -17.64 -8.48 -17.05
CA PHE A 131 -16.24 -8.87 -17.15
C PHE A 131 -16.15 -10.22 -17.86
N ASP A 132 -15.43 -10.25 -18.97
CA ASP A 132 -15.15 -11.45 -19.79
C ASP A 132 -14.26 -12.52 -19.10
N ARG A 133 -14.24 -12.55 -17.77
CA ARG A 133 -13.46 -13.56 -17.03
C ARG A 133 -14.33 -14.30 -16.04
N PRO A 134 -14.80 -15.50 -16.41
CA PRO A 134 -15.61 -16.35 -15.53
C PRO A 134 -14.83 -16.93 -14.32
N GLU A 135 -13.50 -16.69 -14.23
CA GLU A 135 -12.63 -17.35 -13.25
C GLU A 135 -12.45 -16.58 -11.92
N SER A 136 -12.94 -15.37 -11.81
CA SER A 136 -12.75 -14.56 -10.60
C SER A 136 -14.06 -14.27 -9.90
N VAL A 137 -14.47 -15.24 -9.12
CA VAL A 137 -15.82 -15.35 -8.58
C VAL A 137 -16.11 -14.39 -7.41
N PHE A 138 -15.09 -13.75 -6.79
CA PHE A 138 -15.28 -12.88 -5.63
C PHE A 138 -14.38 -11.65 -5.71
N LEU A 139 -14.90 -10.56 -6.28
CA LEU A 139 -14.13 -9.33 -6.54
C LEU A 139 -14.59 -8.12 -5.72
N GLY A 140 -15.75 -8.18 -5.06
CA GLY A 140 -16.37 -7.04 -4.43
C GLY A 140 -16.58 -5.89 -5.43
N MET A 141 -16.68 -4.65 -4.94
CA MET A 141 -16.79 -3.46 -5.79
C MET A 141 -15.47 -3.04 -6.46
N ILE A 142 -14.35 -3.65 -6.09
CA ILE A 142 -13.01 -3.26 -6.60
C ILE A 142 -12.69 -3.94 -7.93
N MET A 143 -13.50 -4.92 -8.34
CA MET A 143 -13.50 -5.55 -9.67
C MET A 143 -12.19 -6.20 -10.13
N GLN A 144 -11.20 -6.36 -9.23
CA GLN A 144 -9.96 -7.06 -9.50
C GLN A 144 -9.50 -7.79 -8.25
N TYR A 145 -9.33 -9.13 -8.33
CA TYR A 145 -9.05 -9.97 -7.16
C TYR A 145 -7.81 -9.55 -6.36
N MET A 146 -6.71 -9.16 -7.01
CA MET A 146 -5.50 -8.70 -6.32
C MET A 146 -5.70 -7.37 -5.59
N ARG A 147 -6.48 -6.46 -6.16
CA ARG A 147 -6.80 -5.17 -5.55
C ARG A 147 -7.77 -5.33 -4.40
N PHE A 148 -8.78 -6.19 -4.60
CA PHE A 148 -9.75 -6.52 -3.57
C PHE A 148 -9.10 -7.22 -2.37
N SER A 149 -8.22 -8.19 -2.61
CA SER A 149 -7.49 -8.87 -1.55
C SER A 149 -6.56 -7.93 -0.76
N SER A 150 -5.92 -6.98 -1.44
CA SER A 150 -5.14 -5.93 -0.77
C SER A 150 -6.02 -5.01 0.08
N HIS A 151 -7.21 -4.67 -0.41
CA HIS A 151 -8.19 -3.88 0.33
C HIS A 151 -8.60 -4.58 1.63
N LEU A 152 -8.93 -5.87 1.54
CA LEU A 152 -9.26 -6.68 2.72
C LEU A 152 -8.09 -6.81 3.70
N ALA A 153 -6.87 -6.95 3.21
CA ALA A 153 -5.67 -7.03 4.06
C ALA A 153 -5.46 -5.75 4.90
N ILE A 154 -5.87 -4.59 4.37
CA ILE A 154 -5.79 -3.32 5.11
C ILE A 154 -6.95 -3.15 6.09
N LEU A 155 -8.17 -3.58 5.71
CA LEU A 155 -9.35 -3.51 6.59
C LEU A 155 -9.25 -4.48 7.78
N ALA A 156 -8.70 -5.68 7.55
CA ALA A 156 -8.67 -6.77 8.52
C ALA A 156 -8.12 -6.37 9.90
N PRO A 157 -6.98 -5.67 10.04
CA PRO A 157 -6.45 -5.30 11.35
C PRO A 157 -7.36 -4.35 12.13
N LEU A 158 -8.02 -3.41 11.46
CA LEU A 158 -8.95 -2.46 12.10
C LEU A 158 -10.22 -3.17 12.56
N LEU A 159 -10.72 -4.12 11.78
CA LEU A 159 -11.89 -4.91 12.12
C LEU A 159 -11.62 -5.82 13.33
N VAL A 160 -10.50 -6.54 13.32
CA VAL A 160 -10.08 -7.40 14.44
C VAL A 160 -9.79 -6.56 15.68
N TYR A 161 -9.25 -5.34 15.53
CA TYR A 161 -9.08 -4.40 16.65
C TYR A 161 -10.43 -3.98 17.22
N LYS A 162 -11.44 -3.73 16.38
CA LYS A 162 -12.79 -3.39 16.82
C LYS A 162 -13.47 -4.55 17.53
N ASN A 163 -13.41 -5.74 16.94
CA ASN A 163 -13.96 -6.96 17.50
C ASN A 163 -13.19 -8.19 16.98
N LYS A 164 -12.62 -8.99 17.88
CA LYS A 164 -11.81 -10.17 17.56
C LYS A 164 -12.54 -11.22 16.74
N TRP A 165 -13.87 -11.30 16.83
CA TRP A 165 -14.68 -12.24 16.05
C TRP A 165 -14.61 -12.01 14.53
N TYR A 166 -14.17 -10.83 14.07
CA TYR A 166 -13.93 -10.58 12.65
C TYR A 166 -12.85 -11.45 12.04
N ILE A 167 -12.00 -12.10 12.87
CA ILE A 167 -11.02 -13.06 12.36
C ILE A 167 -11.69 -14.21 11.58
N VAL A 168 -12.91 -14.61 11.96
CA VAL A 168 -13.62 -15.71 11.30
C VAL A 168 -14.03 -15.33 9.87
N PRO A 169 -14.81 -14.26 9.63
CA PRO A 169 -15.16 -13.88 8.25
C PRO A 169 -13.94 -13.50 7.42
N ILE A 170 -12.89 -12.92 8.03
CA ILE A 170 -11.64 -12.59 7.33
C ILE A 170 -10.93 -13.87 6.87
N ALA A 171 -10.85 -14.91 7.73
CA ALA A 171 -10.26 -16.20 7.36
C ALA A 171 -11.04 -16.89 6.23
N ILE A 172 -12.38 -16.86 6.28
CA ILE A 172 -13.23 -17.38 5.20
C ILE A 172 -12.95 -16.63 3.90
N LEU A 173 -12.88 -15.30 3.94
CA LEU A 173 -12.61 -14.48 2.76
C LEU A 173 -11.19 -14.71 2.22
N ALA A 174 -10.21 -15.00 3.07
CA ALA A 174 -8.85 -15.32 2.62
C ALA A 174 -8.84 -16.59 1.77
N VAL A 175 -9.68 -17.57 2.11
CA VAL A 175 -9.84 -18.82 1.32
C VAL A 175 -10.64 -18.53 0.05
N VAL A 176 -11.80 -17.89 0.17
CA VAL A 176 -12.73 -17.66 -0.96
C VAL A 176 -12.13 -16.73 -2.02
N SER A 177 -11.34 -15.74 -1.62
CA SER A 177 -10.71 -14.80 -2.56
C SER A 177 -9.59 -15.41 -3.40
N GLN A 178 -9.15 -16.63 -3.08
CA GLN A 178 -8.06 -17.36 -3.76
C GLN A 178 -6.78 -16.51 -3.94
N SER A 179 -6.58 -15.52 -3.05
CA SER A 179 -5.41 -14.63 -3.12
C SER A 179 -4.33 -15.08 -2.16
N SER A 180 -3.27 -15.68 -2.69
CA SER A 180 -2.11 -16.13 -1.91
C SER A 180 -1.46 -14.98 -1.13
N SER A 181 -1.40 -13.78 -1.68
CA SER A 181 -0.83 -12.62 -0.98
C SER A 181 -1.67 -12.20 0.24
N PHE A 182 -3.00 -12.27 0.15
CA PHE A 182 -3.89 -11.97 1.26
C PHE A 182 -3.82 -13.06 2.34
N GLY A 183 -3.91 -14.33 1.93
CA GLY A 183 -3.79 -15.45 2.85
C GLY A 183 -2.47 -15.41 3.63
N LEU A 184 -1.34 -15.22 2.94
CA LEU A 184 -0.03 -15.10 3.57
C LEU A 184 0.04 -13.89 4.52
N ALA A 185 -0.49 -12.75 4.13
CA ALA A 185 -0.51 -11.55 4.97
C ALA A 185 -1.29 -11.78 6.28
N ILE A 186 -2.46 -12.42 6.21
CA ILE A 186 -3.26 -12.75 7.41
C ILE A 186 -2.54 -13.77 8.29
N ILE A 187 -1.94 -14.82 7.71
CA ILE A 187 -1.19 -15.84 8.45
C ILE A 187 0.00 -15.20 9.18
N CYS A 188 0.81 -14.39 8.49
CA CYS A 188 1.95 -13.72 9.10
C CYS A 188 1.51 -12.72 10.20
N GLY A 189 0.44 -11.96 9.95
CA GLY A 189 -0.12 -11.05 10.95
C GLY A 189 -0.60 -11.81 12.19
N ALA A 190 -1.34 -12.90 12.03
CA ALA A 190 -1.79 -13.74 13.12
C ALA A 190 -0.60 -14.36 13.89
N ALA A 191 0.41 -14.87 13.19
CA ALA A 191 1.62 -15.41 13.81
C ALA A 191 2.30 -14.40 14.72
N VAL A 192 2.49 -13.17 14.24
CA VAL A 192 3.10 -12.10 15.03
C VAL A 192 2.23 -11.75 16.25
N TYR A 193 0.90 -11.70 16.09
CA TYR A 193 -0.01 -11.49 17.22
C TYR A 193 0.15 -12.56 18.30
N PHE A 194 0.12 -13.83 17.90
CA PHE A 194 0.26 -14.95 18.83
C PHE A 194 1.65 -15.00 19.49
N PHE A 195 2.70 -14.76 18.71
CA PHE A 195 4.07 -14.70 19.20
C PHE A 195 4.24 -13.63 20.30
N LEU A 196 3.72 -12.43 20.06
CA LEU A 196 3.84 -11.31 21.00
C LEU A 196 2.93 -11.45 22.23
N ASN A 197 1.73 -12.04 22.06
CA ASN A 197 0.74 -12.13 23.14
C ASN A 197 0.92 -13.37 24.01
N TYR A 198 1.48 -14.46 23.45
CA TYR A 198 1.66 -15.74 24.13
C TYR A 198 3.10 -16.29 23.99
N PRO A 199 4.13 -15.58 24.52
CA PRO A 199 5.52 -15.92 24.26
C PRO A 199 5.91 -17.34 24.73
N LYS A 200 5.28 -17.85 25.80
CA LYS A 200 5.53 -19.22 26.31
C LYS A 200 5.05 -20.33 25.35
N ARG A 201 4.11 -20.02 24.45
CA ARG A 201 3.57 -20.94 23.45
C ARG A 201 4.06 -20.60 22.05
N SER A 202 4.97 -19.64 21.92
CA SER A 202 5.39 -19.06 20.65
C SER A 202 6.03 -20.05 19.69
N LEU A 203 6.79 -21.02 20.20
CA LEU A 203 7.40 -22.09 19.38
C LEU A 203 6.35 -22.97 18.70
N TRP A 204 5.31 -23.36 19.43
CA TRP A 204 4.22 -24.16 18.87
C TRP A 204 3.39 -23.36 17.86
N THR A 205 3.10 -22.10 18.15
CA THR A 205 2.34 -21.24 17.23
C THR A 205 3.16 -20.89 16.00
N ALA A 206 4.47 -20.65 16.12
CA ALA A 206 5.35 -20.45 14.98
C ALA A 206 5.44 -21.71 14.11
N GLY A 207 5.60 -22.89 14.72
CA GLY A 207 5.58 -24.16 14.01
C GLY A 207 4.27 -24.42 13.27
N LEU A 208 3.13 -24.21 13.95
CA LEU A 208 1.81 -24.36 13.33
C LEU A 208 1.59 -23.36 12.18
N THR A 209 2.03 -22.11 12.35
CA THR A 209 1.94 -21.08 11.30
C THR A 209 2.79 -21.42 10.10
N LEU A 210 4.01 -21.95 10.32
CA LEU A 210 4.88 -22.42 9.24
C LEU A 210 4.24 -23.62 8.51
N VAL A 211 3.64 -24.56 9.22
CA VAL A 211 2.95 -25.71 8.62
C VAL A 211 1.73 -25.26 7.82
N ILE A 212 0.90 -24.37 8.36
CA ILE A 212 -0.27 -23.82 7.65
C ILE A 212 0.19 -23.01 6.44
N GLY A 213 1.21 -22.17 6.59
CA GLY A 213 1.77 -21.37 5.49
C GLY A 213 2.40 -22.23 4.40
N ALA A 214 3.17 -23.24 4.76
CA ALA A 214 3.73 -24.21 3.82
C ALA A 214 2.63 -25.05 3.15
N GLY A 215 1.65 -25.52 3.90
CA GLY A 215 0.49 -26.24 3.36
C GLY A 215 -0.30 -25.40 2.37
N TYR A 216 -0.50 -24.11 2.67
CA TYR A 216 -1.14 -23.17 1.77
C TYR A 216 -0.34 -22.93 0.47
N LEU A 217 0.99 -22.78 0.59
CA LEU A 217 1.87 -22.65 -0.57
C LEU A 217 1.93 -23.93 -1.42
N VAL A 218 1.87 -25.10 -0.81
CA VAL A 218 1.83 -26.40 -1.53
C VAL A 218 0.48 -26.58 -2.22
N TRP A 219 -0.61 -26.15 -1.60
CA TRP A 219 -1.94 -26.18 -2.22
C TRP A 219 -2.00 -25.30 -3.47
N ASP A 220 -1.33 -24.14 -3.44
CA ASP A 220 -1.30 -23.19 -4.54
C ASP A 220 -0.04 -23.37 -5.42
N ASN A 221 0.34 -24.62 -5.70
CA ASN A 221 1.56 -24.94 -6.44
C ASN A 221 1.61 -24.32 -7.85
N SER A 222 0.47 -24.11 -8.50
CA SER A 222 0.39 -23.42 -9.81
C SER A 222 0.79 -21.95 -9.70
N SER A 223 0.30 -21.24 -8.68
CA SER A 223 0.67 -19.83 -8.43
C SER A 223 2.13 -19.67 -8.04
N VAL A 224 2.70 -20.64 -7.31
CA VAL A 224 4.12 -20.65 -6.96
C VAL A 224 4.99 -20.87 -8.20
N GLN A 225 4.68 -21.83 -9.04
CA GLN A 225 5.42 -22.07 -10.28
C GLN A 225 5.36 -20.86 -11.22
N ILE A 226 4.17 -20.27 -11.42
CA ILE A 226 4.00 -19.07 -12.24
C ILE A 226 4.79 -17.89 -11.64
N ALA A 227 4.83 -17.73 -10.31
CA ALA A 227 5.61 -16.67 -9.67
C ALA A 227 7.12 -16.82 -9.93
N PHE A 228 7.64 -18.06 -9.93
CA PHE A 228 9.06 -18.33 -10.12
C PHE A 228 9.50 -18.33 -11.59
N THR A 229 8.69 -18.82 -12.50
CA THR A 229 9.12 -19.09 -13.89
C THR A 229 8.78 -17.97 -14.89
N VAL A 230 7.60 -17.37 -14.78
CA VAL A 230 7.11 -16.37 -15.76
C VAL A 230 6.80 -15.04 -15.09
N GLY A 231 6.73 -15.00 -13.75
CA GLY A 231 6.08 -13.92 -13.05
C GLY A 231 7.01 -12.94 -12.37
N ARG A 232 6.90 -12.84 -11.05
CA ARG A 232 7.39 -11.71 -10.25
C ARG A 232 8.90 -11.71 -10.05
N ILE A 233 9.53 -12.88 -9.89
CA ILE A 233 10.96 -12.97 -9.56
C ILE A 233 11.85 -12.45 -10.69
N PRO A 234 11.63 -12.82 -11.97
CA PRO A 234 12.35 -12.20 -13.07
C PRO A 234 12.22 -10.69 -13.10
N VAL A 235 11.00 -10.16 -12.91
CA VAL A 235 10.76 -8.71 -12.83
C VAL A 235 11.54 -8.09 -11.67
N TRP A 236 11.54 -8.70 -10.49
CA TRP A 236 12.27 -8.19 -9.32
C TRP A 236 13.78 -8.17 -9.55
N ILE A 237 14.32 -9.22 -10.16
CA ILE A 237 15.74 -9.28 -10.53
C ILE A 237 16.07 -8.17 -11.52
N ASP A 238 15.21 -7.95 -12.52
CA ASP A 238 15.41 -6.92 -13.53
C ASP A 238 15.31 -5.50 -12.93
N ILE A 239 14.37 -5.28 -11.99
CA ILE A 239 14.27 -4.02 -11.24
C ILE A 239 15.57 -3.78 -10.46
N ILE A 240 16.06 -4.78 -9.73
CA ILE A 240 17.30 -4.65 -8.94
C ILE A 240 18.49 -4.40 -9.86
N ARG A 241 18.59 -5.12 -10.97
CA ARG A 241 19.65 -4.92 -11.96
C ARG A 241 19.61 -3.51 -12.53
N THR A 242 18.46 -3.06 -13.02
CA THR A 242 18.29 -1.72 -13.60
C THR A 242 18.46 -0.61 -12.57
N TRP A 243 18.20 -0.88 -11.30
CA TRP A 243 18.41 0.07 -10.22
C TRP A 243 19.92 0.20 -9.83
N LEU A 244 20.64 -0.94 -9.77
CA LEU A 244 22.05 -0.99 -9.36
C LEU A 244 23.02 -0.71 -10.51
N MET A 245 22.70 -1.16 -11.73
CA MET A 245 23.56 -1.04 -12.89
C MET A 245 23.16 0.17 -13.70
N ASP A 246 24.12 1.03 -13.94
CA ASP A 246 23.97 2.05 -14.96
C ASP A 246 23.89 1.37 -16.32
N THR A 247 22.69 1.24 -16.85
CA THR A 247 22.44 0.68 -18.19
C THR A 247 22.69 1.72 -19.29
N SER A 248 23.33 2.83 -18.95
CA SER A 248 23.63 3.94 -19.84
C SER A 248 24.44 3.56 -21.09
N GLY A 249 25.05 2.37 -21.11
CA GLY A 249 25.75 1.86 -22.31
C GLY A 249 24.84 1.48 -23.48
N LYS A 250 23.53 1.38 -23.32
CA LYS A 250 22.58 0.96 -24.35
C LYS A 250 21.52 1.99 -24.74
N PHE A 251 21.29 2.99 -23.93
CA PHE A 251 20.32 4.05 -24.21
C PHE A 251 21.00 5.41 -24.17
N VAL A 252 21.22 5.95 -25.35
CA VAL A 252 21.66 7.34 -25.53
C VAL A 252 20.47 8.25 -25.28
N LEU A 253 20.04 8.36 -24.02
CA LEU A 253 19.36 9.56 -23.58
C LEU A 253 20.47 10.59 -23.26
N PRO A 254 20.32 11.86 -23.65
CA PRO A 254 21.36 12.90 -23.43
C PRO A 254 21.63 13.23 -21.95
N LEU A 255 21.18 12.39 -21.05
CA LEU A 255 21.33 12.48 -19.58
C LEU A 255 22.35 11.49 -19.02
N SER A 256 23.21 10.91 -19.85
CA SER A 256 24.23 9.91 -19.50
C SER A 256 25.45 10.49 -18.74
N GLY A 257 25.17 11.28 -17.72
CA GLY A 257 26.14 11.58 -16.66
C GLY A 257 26.07 10.55 -15.53
N PRO A 258 26.77 10.72 -14.40
CA PRO A 258 26.84 9.78 -13.28
C PRO A 258 25.48 9.56 -12.57
N ILE A 259 24.50 9.09 -13.32
CA ILE A 259 23.10 8.93 -12.92
C ILE A 259 22.94 7.78 -11.93
N ALA A 260 23.81 6.76 -12.00
CA ALA A 260 23.70 5.56 -11.16
C ALA A 260 23.64 5.88 -9.66
N TRP A 261 24.59 6.66 -9.16
CA TRP A 261 24.60 7.03 -7.74
C TRP A 261 23.38 7.88 -7.34
N LYS A 262 22.98 8.82 -8.19
CA LYS A 262 21.75 9.60 -7.96
C LYS A 262 20.53 8.68 -7.88
N SER A 263 20.38 7.75 -8.82
CA SER A 263 19.24 6.81 -8.83
C SER A 263 19.23 5.88 -7.63
N ILE A 264 20.41 5.42 -7.16
CA ILE A 264 20.50 4.55 -5.99
C ILE A 264 20.05 5.30 -4.72
N PHE A 265 20.55 6.52 -4.50
CA PHE A 265 20.28 7.25 -3.28
C PHE A 265 18.96 8.02 -3.33
N PHE A 266 18.62 8.66 -4.44
CA PHE A 266 17.48 9.56 -4.56
C PHE A 266 16.31 8.97 -5.35
N GLY A 267 16.52 7.85 -6.04
CA GLY A 267 15.53 7.26 -6.95
C GLY A 267 15.47 8.00 -8.29
N ARG A 268 14.53 7.59 -9.12
CA ARG A 268 14.28 8.16 -10.44
C ARG A 268 13.11 9.13 -10.49
N GLY A 269 12.46 9.31 -9.39
CA GLY A 269 11.27 10.14 -9.22
C GLY A 269 10.02 9.33 -8.92
N MET A 270 9.11 9.91 -8.15
CA MET A 270 7.83 9.29 -7.84
C MET A 270 7.01 9.10 -9.12
N ASP A 271 6.27 7.99 -9.18
CA ASP A 271 5.39 7.60 -10.29
C ASP A 271 6.09 7.43 -11.65
N THR A 272 7.42 7.36 -11.64
CA THR A 272 8.21 7.17 -12.87
C THR A 272 8.43 5.71 -13.24
N PHE A 273 8.08 4.76 -12.35
CA PHE A 273 8.28 3.34 -12.59
C PHE A 273 7.51 2.88 -13.84
N LEU A 274 6.21 3.15 -13.89
CA LEU A 274 5.34 2.70 -14.97
C LEU A 274 5.80 3.18 -16.37
N PRO A 275 6.09 4.47 -16.59
CA PRO A 275 6.52 4.95 -17.91
C PRO A 275 7.98 4.64 -18.25
N LEU A 276 8.87 4.52 -17.26
CA LEU A 276 10.30 4.38 -17.52
C LEU A 276 10.82 2.96 -17.43
N PHE A 277 10.28 2.11 -16.55
CA PHE A 277 10.77 0.75 -16.40
C PHE A 277 10.73 -0.07 -17.71
N PRO A 278 9.68 0.02 -18.55
CA PRO A 278 9.68 -0.65 -19.85
C PRO A 278 10.84 -0.27 -20.76
N ILE A 279 11.39 0.94 -20.62
CA ILE A 279 12.52 1.44 -21.41
C ILE A 279 13.85 0.86 -20.91
N PHE A 280 13.98 0.64 -19.60
CA PHE A 280 15.21 0.18 -18.96
C PHE A 280 15.30 -1.34 -18.77
N LYS A 281 14.17 -2.06 -18.86
CA LYS A 281 14.16 -3.52 -18.66
C LYS A 281 14.95 -4.24 -19.77
N HIS A 282 15.64 -5.31 -19.37
CA HIS A 282 16.46 -6.10 -20.30
C HIS A 282 15.67 -7.20 -21.02
N ASP A 283 14.62 -7.71 -20.39
CA ASP A 283 13.79 -8.79 -20.90
C ASP A 283 12.45 -8.29 -21.43
N LEU A 284 11.88 -9.04 -22.39
CA LEU A 284 10.54 -8.80 -22.97
C LEU A 284 9.41 -9.08 -21.96
N ASN A 285 9.66 -8.86 -20.66
CA ASN A 285 8.67 -9.11 -19.63
C ASN A 285 7.49 -8.14 -19.77
N PRO A 286 6.26 -8.63 -19.95
CA PRO A 286 5.10 -7.78 -20.24
C PRO A 286 4.59 -6.98 -19.01
N PHE A 287 5.14 -7.23 -17.81
CA PHE A 287 4.61 -6.60 -16.60
C PHE A 287 5.05 -5.13 -16.46
N PRO A 288 4.12 -4.18 -16.52
CA PRO A 288 4.42 -2.76 -16.36
C PRO A 288 4.58 -2.34 -14.89
N GLN A 289 4.41 -3.26 -13.93
CA GLN A 289 4.42 -2.97 -12.49
C GLN A 289 5.34 -3.96 -11.76
N ALA A 290 5.97 -3.47 -10.68
CA ALA A 290 6.90 -4.26 -9.87
C ALA A 290 6.25 -5.44 -9.14
N HIS A 291 4.93 -5.42 -8.91
CA HIS A 291 4.21 -6.33 -8.02
C HIS A 291 4.86 -6.49 -6.63
N CYS A 292 5.64 -5.48 -6.23
CA CYS A 292 6.27 -5.33 -4.93
C CYS A 292 6.44 -3.83 -4.67
N ALA A 293 5.65 -3.27 -3.75
CA ALA A 293 5.68 -1.85 -3.45
C ALA A 293 7.08 -1.39 -2.97
N TYR A 294 7.80 -2.23 -2.23
CA TYR A 294 9.14 -1.91 -1.72
C TYR A 294 10.17 -1.72 -2.82
N LEU A 295 10.19 -2.60 -3.84
CA LEU A 295 11.10 -2.47 -4.98
C LEU A 295 10.73 -1.25 -5.82
N GLN A 296 9.43 -0.98 -5.98
CA GLN A 296 8.97 0.20 -6.68
C GLN A 296 9.37 1.49 -5.93
N TRP A 297 9.25 1.52 -4.60
CA TRP A 297 9.72 2.65 -3.80
C TRP A 297 11.23 2.83 -3.88
N LEU A 298 12.01 1.74 -3.82
CA LEU A 298 13.46 1.83 -4.03
C LEU A 298 13.81 2.46 -5.37
N TRP A 299 13.11 2.04 -6.43
CA TRP A 299 13.27 2.62 -7.76
C TRP A 299 12.92 4.12 -7.80
N GLU A 300 11.78 4.50 -7.19
CA GLU A 300 11.22 5.82 -7.33
C GLU A 300 11.83 6.84 -6.37
N ILE A 301 12.04 6.47 -5.11
CA ILE A 301 12.49 7.38 -4.05
C ILE A 301 13.87 7.02 -3.48
N GLY A 302 14.53 6.00 -3.99
CA GLY A 302 15.87 5.59 -3.63
C GLY A 302 16.04 5.15 -2.17
N LEU A 303 17.29 4.90 -1.80
CA LEU A 303 17.65 4.44 -0.44
C LEU A 303 17.31 5.45 0.64
N ILE A 304 17.45 6.76 0.36
CA ILE A 304 17.18 7.80 1.37
C ILE A 304 15.69 7.86 1.68
N GLY A 305 14.84 7.92 0.66
CA GLY A 305 13.39 7.94 0.85
C GLY A 305 12.86 6.65 1.48
N PHE A 306 13.33 5.50 0.98
CA PHE A 306 12.97 4.20 1.52
C PHE A 306 13.47 4.02 2.97
N GLY A 307 14.68 4.49 3.28
CA GLY A 307 15.22 4.52 4.63
C GLY A 307 14.38 5.37 5.59
N GLY A 308 13.93 6.54 5.13
CA GLY A 308 13.03 7.41 5.89
C GLY A 308 11.68 6.75 6.22
N LEU A 309 11.05 6.08 5.24
CA LEU A 309 9.82 5.30 5.44
C LEU A 309 10.05 4.14 6.41
N SER A 310 11.15 3.41 6.25
CA SER A 310 11.52 2.28 7.10
C SER A 310 11.78 2.74 8.55
N ALA A 311 12.49 3.84 8.73
CA ALA A 311 12.74 4.43 10.05
C ALA A 311 11.43 4.85 10.75
N TYR A 312 10.49 5.42 10.00
CA TYR A 312 9.16 5.74 10.51
C TYR A 312 8.42 4.47 10.96
N ALA A 313 8.37 3.44 10.11
CA ALA A 313 7.69 2.18 10.41
C ALA A 313 8.29 1.49 11.65
N ILE A 314 9.62 1.44 11.75
CA ILE A 314 10.34 0.86 12.89
C ILE A 314 10.03 1.65 14.17
N ASN A 315 10.04 2.98 14.10
CA ASN A 315 9.73 3.82 15.28
C ASN A 315 8.28 3.63 15.72
N LEU A 316 7.32 3.58 14.79
CA LEU A 316 5.92 3.31 15.11
C LEU A 316 5.76 1.92 15.74
N PHE A 317 6.40 0.89 15.16
CA PHE A 317 6.41 -0.46 15.71
C PHE A 317 6.93 -0.49 17.14
N ARG A 318 8.08 0.16 17.42
CA ARG A 318 8.66 0.23 18.77
C ARG A 318 7.72 0.89 19.76
N ARG A 319 7.04 1.97 19.38
CA ARG A 319 6.07 2.66 20.24
C ARG A 319 4.85 1.80 20.54
N LEU A 320 4.30 1.14 19.52
CA LEU A 320 3.17 0.21 19.69
C LEU A 320 3.55 -1.01 20.54
N TYR A 321 4.80 -1.49 20.41
CA TYR A 321 5.31 -2.59 21.22
C TYR A 321 5.38 -2.22 22.71
N ARG A 322 5.86 -1.02 23.03
CA ARG A 322 5.92 -0.51 24.41
C ARG A 322 4.55 -0.46 25.10
N ILE A 323 3.50 -0.12 24.37
CA ILE A 323 2.12 -0.07 24.87
C ILE A 323 1.37 -1.41 24.73
N LYS A 324 2.06 -2.47 24.30
CA LYS A 324 1.49 -3.82 24.08
C LYS A 324 0.30 -3.83 23.11
N ALA A 325 0.26 -2.94 22.14
CA ALA A 325 -0.78 -2.86 21.10
C ALA A 325 -0.58 -3.93 20.02
N TYR A 326 -0.51 -5.18 20.40
CA TYR A 326 -0.08 -6.31 19.54
C TYR A 326 -0.97 -6.52 18.31
N ILE A 327 -2.28 -6.23 18.40
CA ILE A 327 -3.18 -6.29 17.23
C ILE A 327 -2.77 -5.25 16.17
N LEU A 328 -2.36 -4.05 16.59
CA LEU A 328 -1.92 -3.01 15.65
C LEU A 328 -0.56 -3.35 15.03
N ILE A 329 0.34 -3.96 15.81
CA ILE A 329 1.61 -4.49 15.29
C ILE A 329 1.36 -5.58 14.26
N SER A 330 0.50 -6.53 14.57
CA SER A 330 0.04 -7.57 13.65
C SER A 330 -0.51 -6.97 12.36
N GLY A 331 -1.29 -5.89 12.47
CA GLY A 331 -1.81 -5.15 11.34
C GLY A 331 -0.72 -4.51 10.47
N LEU A 332 0.31 -3.89 11.07
CA LEU A 332 1.47 -3.37 10.34
C LEU A 332 2.17 -4.48 9.55
N VAL A 333 2.34 -5.66 10.16
CA VAL A 333 2.95 -6.82 9.50
C VAL A 333 2.07 -7.33 8.37
N CYS A 334 0.76 -7.46 8.59
CA CYS A 334 -0.20 -7.88 7.57
C CYS A 334 -0.14 -6.97 6.34
N ILE A 335 -0.21 -5.66 6.53
CA ILE A 335 -0.11 -4.67 5.45
C ILE A 335 1.27 -4.76 4.79
N GLY A 336 2.35 -4.85 5.57
CA GLY A 336 3.72 -4.95 5.08
C GLY A 336 3.94 -6.19 4.21
N ILE A 337 3.46 -7.36 4.61
CA ILE A 337 3.55 -8.59 3.81
C ILE A 337 2.70 -8.47 2.53
N ASN A 338 1.49 -7.89 2.62
CA ASN A 338 0.70 -7.66 1.42
C ASN A 338 1.43 -6.76 0.42
N MET A 339 2.13 -5.72 0.88
CA MET A 339 2.93 -4.82 0.04
C MET A 339 4.15 -5.49 -0.62
N MET A 340 4.61 -6.63 -0.12
CA MET A 340 5.66 -7.42 -0.80
C MET A 340 5.15 -8.08 -2.08
N PHE A 341 3.85 -8.38 -2.16
CA PHE A 341 3.27 -9.17 -3.26
C PHE A 341 2.22 -8.38 -4.05
N ALA A 342 1.95 -7.16 -3.65
CA ALA A 342 0.97 -6.27 -4.26
C ALA A 342 1.48 -4.81 -4.22
N PHE A 343 0.67 -3.91 -4.73
CA PHE A 343 0.93 -2.45 -4.70
C PHE A 343 -0.33 -1.71 -4.21
N PRO A 344 -0.77 -1.96 -2.98
CA PRO A 344 -2.00 -1.37 -2.46
C PRO A 344 -1.92 0.16 -2.38
N ASP A 345 -0.72 0.72 -2.25
CA ASP A 345 -0.43 2.15 -2.21
C ASP A 345 -0.72 2.89 -3.53
N ARG A 346 -0.86 2.17 -4.66
CA ARG A 346 -1.21 2.74 -5.97
C ARG A 346 -2.71 2.93 -6.16
N LEU A 347 -3.51 2.38 -5.29
CA LEU A 347 -4.95 2.56 -5.28
C LEU A 347 -5.33 3.63 -4.27
N THR A 348 -5.97 4.70 -4.72
CA THR A 348 -6.36 5.82 -3.84
C THR A 348 -7.16 5.34 -2.63
N GLN A 349 -8.07 4.39 -2.83
CA GLN A 349 -8.87 3.80 -1.75
C GLN A 349 -8.00 3.11 -0.71
N ASN A 350 -7.07 2.29 -1.14
CA ASN A 350 -6.18 1.54 -0.27
C ASN A 350 -5.18 2.45 0.42
N MET A 351 -4.65 3.44 -0.29
CA MET A 351 -3.75 4.43 0.29
C MET A 351 -4.43 5.22 1.42
N LEU A 352 -5.66 5.67 1.22
CA LEU A 352 -6.44 6.34 2.27
C LEU A 352 -6.70 5.42 3.48
N LEU A 353 -6.96 4.14 3.27
CA LEU A 353 -7.14 3.17 4.34
C LEU A 353 -5.83 2.89 5.09
N ILE A 354 -4.69 2.78 4.38
CA ILE A 354 -3.36 2.66 5.01
C ILE A 354 -3.10 3.89 5.89
N ILE A 355 -3.35 5.08 5.39
CA ILE A 355 -3.17 6.33 6.13
C ILE A 355 -4.11 6.42 7.33
N CYS A 356 -5.36 5.99 7.17
CA CYS A 356 -6.30 5.85 8.27
C CYS A 356 -5.77 4.90 9.35
N PHE A 357 -5.26 3.74 8.95
CA PHE A 357 -4.65 2.78 9.87
C PHE A 357 -3.43 3.34 10.58
N LEU A 358 -2.51 4.00 9.86
CA LEU A 358 -1.33 4.64 10.45
C LEU A 358 -1.70 5.77 11.42
N ALA A 359 -2.70 6.59 11.08
CA ALA A 359 -3.21 7.64 11.97
C ALA A 359 -3.81 7.05 13.25
N PHE A 360 -4.50 5.92 13.13
CA PHE A 360 -5.03 5.18 14.27
C PHE A 360 -3.92 4.65 15.18
N CYS A 361 -2.88 4.06 14.59
CA CYS A 361 -1.69 3.58 15.30
C CYS A 361 -0.97 4.73 16.03
N GLU A 362 -0.74 5.86 15.36
CA GLU A 362 -0.12 7.04 15.94
C GLU A 362 -0.92 7.62 17.12
N LYS A 363 -2.24 7.68 16.98
CA LYS A 363 -3.11 8.18 18.05
C LYS A 363 -3.02 7.29 19.29
N LYS A 364 -2.97 5.97 19.10
CA LYS A 364 -2.79 5.02 20.22
C LYS A 364 -1.40 5.13 20.85
N ALA A 365 -0.36 5.26 20.03
CA ALA A 365 1.02 5.37 20.51
C ALA A 365 1.35 6.68 21.24
N ARG A 366 0.48 7.70 21.19
CA ARG A 366 0.66 8.99 21.93
C ARG A 366 0.03 9.03 23.31
N VAL A 367 -0.84 8.09 23.63
CA VAL A 367 -1.60 8.10 24.91
C VAL A 367 -0.72 7.70 26.10
N VAL A 368 0.54 7.37 25.85
CA VAL A 368 1.58 7.05 26.83
C VAL A 368 2.74 8.02 26.69
#